data_5e6dd4fb70d96de4c7b1494ed311837f
#
_entry.id   5e6dd4fb70d96de4c7b1494ed311837f
#
_cell.length_a   1.000
_cell.length_b   1.000
_cell.length_c   1.000
_cell.angle_alpha   90.00
_cell.angle_beta   90.00
_cell.angle_gamma   90.00
#
_symmetry.space_group_name_H-M   'P 1'
#
loop_
_entity.id
_entity.type
_entity.pdbx_description
1 polymer ?
#
loop_
_entity_poly.entity_id
_entity_poly.type
_entity_poly.pdbx_seq_one_letter_code
_entity_poly.pdbx_strand_id
1 'polypeptide(L)'
;MARFDFLTTPIAGLTLVQRLRLEDSRGFLSRFYCADEFEAAGVQQSIVQINHTLTRCKGTVRGMHFQLPPHAETKFVSCLHGEVYDVAVDLRKSSSTFLQWHGVLLSAENQCSFLIPEGFAHGFQALTDDCELIYLHTAAYQPAAEGAVNANDPRLAITWPLDIAEMSDRDRSHPLLAAEFEGFEP
;
A
#
# COMPACT_ATOMS: atom_id res chain seq x y z
N MET A 1 -21.31 9.81 13.17
CA MET A 1 -20.08 9.60 13.94
C MET A 1 -19.04 9.07 12.97
N ALA A 2 -17.84 9.66 12.95
CA ALA A 2 -16.72 9.22 12.13
C ALA A 2 -16.37 7.76 12.45
N ARG A 3 -16.00 6.99 11.44
CA ARG A 3 -15.63 5.57 11.55
C ARG A 3 -14.16 5.35 11.24
N PHE A 4 -13.45 6.42 10.91
CA PHE A 4 -12.03 6.41 10.58
C PHE A 4 -11.34 7.56 11.28
N ASP A 5 -10.11 7.29 11.77
CA ASP A 5 -9.14 8.31 12.14
C ASP A 5 -8.04 8.30 11.07
N PHE A 6 -7.85 9.43 10.39
CA PHE A 6 -6.84 9.62 9.36
C PHE A 6 -5.58 10.23 10.01
N LEU A 7 -4.52 9.44 10.09
CA LEU A 7 -3.28 9.77 10.78
C LEU A 7 -2.19 10.10 9.75
N THR A 8 -1.58 11.26 9.89
CA THR A 8 -0.48 11.68 9.02
C THR A 8 0.76 10.81 9.24
N THR A 9 1.51 10.59 8.16
CA THR A 9 2.84 9.96 8.19
C THR A 9 3.93 10.99 7.95
N PRO A 10 5.22 10.66 8.08
CA PRO A 10 6.31 11.56 7.71
C PRO A 10 6.35 11.92 6.22
N ILE A 11 5.68 11.16 5.35
CA ILE A 11 5.65 11.40 3.91
C ILE A 11 4.31 12.06 3.53
N ALA A 12 4.39 13.23 2.91
CA ALA A 12 3.22 14.03 2.55
C ALA A 12 2.23 13.28 1.64
N GLY A 13 0.96 13.27 2.05
CA GLY A 13 -0.14 12.58 1.35
C GLY A 13 -0.32 11.12 1.75
N LEU A 14 0.73 10.47 2.24
CA LEU A 14 0.64 9.08 2.71
C LEU A 14 -0.03 9.04 4.09
N THR A 15 -1.06 8.23 4.25
CA THR A 15 -1.92 8.28 5.44
C THR A 15 -2.16 6.89 6.03
N LEU A 16 -1.95 6.77 7.35
CA LEU A 16 -2.41 5.60 8.09
C LEU A 16 -3.85 5.84 8.52
N VAL A 17 -4.73 4.89 8.23
CA VAL A 17 -6.16 4.99 8.55
C VAL A 17 -6.51 3.96 9.60
N GLN A 18 -6.88 4.44 10.80
CA GLN A 18 -7.40 3.60 11.86
C GLN A 18 -8.90 3.42 11.68
N ARG A 19 -9.35 2.17 11.49
CA ARG A 19 -10.77 1.84 11.41
C ARG A 19 -11.32 1.57 12.81
N LEU A 20 -12.49 2.12 13.11
CA LEU A 20 -13.17 1.90 14.39
C LEU A 20 -14.00 0.61 14.36
N ARG A 21 -13.80 -0.24 15.36
CA ARG A 21 -14.67 -1.38 15.64
C ARG A 21 -15.85 -0.95 16.51
N LEU A 22 -17.03 -1.45 16.20
CA LEU A 22 -18.20 -1.42 17.07
C LEU A 22 -18.42 -2.84 17.56
N GLU A 23 -18.14 -3.07 18.83
CA GLU A 23 -18.16 -4.41 19.43
C GLU A 23 -19.38 -4.63 20.31
N ASP A 24 -19.94 -5.83 20.26
CA ASP A 24 -20.94 -6.35 21.19
C ASP A 24 -20.73 -7.86 21.44
N SER A 25 -21.64 -8.50 22.17
CA SER A 25 -21.53 -9.95 22.50
C SER A 25 -21.54 -10.89 21.29
N ARG A 26 -21.86 -10.42 20.09
CA ARG A 26 -21.89 -11.19 18.84
C ARG A 26 -20.60 -11.05 18.03
N GLY A 27 -19.72 -10.09 18.37
CA GLY A 27 -18.50 -9.76 17.63
C GLY A 27 -18.41 -8.27 17.33
N PHE A 28 -17.95 -7.90 16.15
CA PHE A 28 -17.77 -6.49 15.79
C PHE A 28 -18.28 -6.17 14.37
N LEU A 29 -18.59 -4.88 14.16
CA LEU A 29 -18.74 -4.25 12.86
C LEU A 29 -17.58 -3.27 12.66
N SER A 30 -16.86 -3.37 11.56
CA SER A 30 -15.89 -2.37 11.13
C SER A 30 -16.19 -1.97 9.68
N ARG A 31 -16.11 -0.67 9.40
CA ARG A 31 -16.31 -0.14 8.05
C ARG A 31 -14.97 -0.11 7.33
N PHE A 32 -14.91 -0.63 6.10
CA PHE A 32 -13.69 -0.54 5.27
C PHE A 32 -13.66 0.75 4.45
N TYR A 33 -14.78 1.19 3.92
CA TYR A 33 -14.84 2.35 3.05
C TYR A 33 -16.17 3.11 3.22
N CYS A 34 -16.11 4.42 3.09
CA CYS A 34 -17.27 5.30 2.96
C CYS A 34 -16.86 6.49 2.09
N ALA A 35 -17.54 6.67 0.95
CA ALA A 35 -17.19 7.71 -0.02
C ALA A 35 -17.13 9.09 0.64
N ASP A 36 -18.16 9.46 1.38
CA ASP A 36 -18.27 10.79 2.03
C ASP A 36 -17.12 11.04 3.04
N GLU A 37 -16.74 10.01 3.84
CA GLU A 37 -15.68 10.15 4.84
C GLU A 37 -14.28 10.22 4.16
N PHE A 38 -14.08 9.50 3.04
CA PHE A 38 -12.85 9.53 2.27
C PHE A 38 -12.73 10.82 1.46
N GLU A 39 -13.81 11.33 0.88
CA GLU A 39 -13.84 12.64 0.23
C GLU A 39 -13.46 13.75 1.21
N ALA A 40 -14.01 13.73 2.42
CA ALA A 40 -13.65 14.66 3.48
C ALA A 40 -12.18 14.58 3.91
N ALA A 41 -11.52 13.41 3.73
CA ALA A 41 -10.10 13.19 3.96
C ALA A 41 -9.22 13.49 2.73
N GLY A 42 -9.80 14.00 1.64
CA GLY A 42 -9.08 14.42 0.44
C GLY A 42 -9.02 13.39 -0.70
N VAL A 43 -9.64 12.21 -0.55
CA VAL A 43 -9.74 11.21 -1.63
C VAL A 43 -11.02 11.51 -2.44
N GLN A 44 -10.83 12.15 -3.59
CA GLN A 44 -11.94 12.59 -4.43
C GLN A 44 -12.33 11.56 -5.52
N GLN A 45 -11.44 10.63 -5.82
CA GLN A 45 -11.67 9.61 -6.83
C GLN A 45 -12.57 8.48 -6.28
N SER A 46 -13.45 7.98 -7.14
CA SER A 46 -14.26 6.80 -6.81
C SER A 46 -13.44 5.51 -6.81
N ILE A 47 -13.80 4.57 -5.94
CA ILE A 47 -13.26 3.20 -6.01
C ILE A 47 -13.86 2.50 -7.22
N VAL A 48 -13.00 2.00 -8.12
CA VAL A 48 -13.42 1.35 -9.37
C VAL A 48 -13.03 -0.12 -9.44
N GLN A 49 -12.09 -0.56 -8.59
CA GLN A 49 -11.64 -1.95 -8.55
C GLN A 49 -11.32 -2.37 -7.11
N ILE A 50 -11.68 -3.58 -6.75
CA ILE A 50 -11.36 -4.18 -5.46
C ILE A 50 -10.69 -5.53 -5.71
N ASN A 51 -9.50 -5.72 -5.13
CA ASN A 51 -8.77 -6.98 -5.21
C ASN A 51 -8.65 -7.62 -3.82
N HIS A 52 -8.64 -8.94 -3.78
CA HIS A 52 -8.35 -9.74 -2.60
C HIS A 52 -7.15 -10.66 -2.91
N THR A 53 -6.20 -10.75 -2.01
CA THR A 53 -5.02 -11.60 -2.17
C THR A 53 -4.80 -12.47 -0.94
N LEU A 54 -4.24 -13.66 -1.18
CA LEU A 54 -3.70 -14.55 -0.15
C LEU A 54 -2.19 -14.71 -0.39
N THR A 55 -1.40 -14.52 0.66
CA THR A 55 0.04 -14.80 0.70
C THR A 55 0.33 -15.87 1.73
N ARG A 56 0.74 -17.05 1.27
CA ARG A 56 0.79 -18.26 2.10
C ARG A 56 1.95 -18.29 3.09
N CYS A 57 3.13 -17.81 2.66
CA CYS A 57 4.36 -18.03 3.44
C CYS A 57 4.81 -16.72 4.12
N LYS A 58 5.08 -16.80 5.40
CA LYS A 58 5.79 -15.77 6.15
C LYS A 58 7.12 -15.41 5.49
N GLY A 59 7.47 -14.12 5.47
CA GLY A 59 8.67 -13.59 4.82
C GLY A 59 8.53 -13.35 3.32
N THR A 60 7.40 -13.72 2.69
CA THR A 60 7.15 -13.39 1.28
C THR A 60 7.04 -11.88 1.09
N VAL A 61 7.74 -11.35 0.08
CA VAL A 61 7.63 -9.96 -0.37
C VAL A 61 6.89 -9.92 -1.71
N ARG A 62 5.95 -8.99 -1.84
CA ARG A 62 5.27 -8.64 -3.09
C ARG A 62 5.42 -7.14 -3.32
N GLY A 63 5.90 -6.73 -4.48
CA GLY A 63 6.10 -5.33 -4.83
C GLY A 63 7.47 -5.07 -5.45
N MET A 64 7.80 -3.83 -5.67
CA MET A 64 7.04 -2.58 -5.39
C MET A 64 6.33 -2.14 -6.67
N HIS A 65 5.01 -2.07 -6.66
CA HIS A 65 4.20 -1.87 -7.87
C HIS A 65 3.48 -0.52 -7.88
N PHE A 66 3.33 0.06 -9.07
CA PHE A 66 2.57 1.29 -9.32
C PHE A 66 1.99 1.29 -10.73
N GLN A 67 1.12 2.25 -11.02
CA GLN A 67 0.69 2.55 -12.40
C GLN A 67 1.11 3.97 -12.77
N LEU A 68 1.55 4.13 -14.03
CA LEU A 68 1.92 5.43 -14.61
C LEU A 68 0.69 6.21 -15.07
N PRO A 69 0.73 7.56 -15.07
CA PRO A 69 -0.30 8.38 -15.67
C PRO A 69 -0.57 8.00 -17.14
N PRO A 70 -1.80 8.09 -17.63
CA PRO A 70 -3.01 8.61 -16.97
C PRO A 70 -3.76 7.56 -16.12
N HIS A 71 -3.15 6.46 -15.79
CA HIS A 71 -3.74 5.35 -15.04
C HIS A 71 -3.20 5.23 -13.62
N ALA A 72 -2.54 6.29 -13.13
CA ALA A 72 -2.11 6.36 -11.74
C ALA A 72 -3.29 6.13 -10.80
N GLU A 73 -3.04 5.52 -9.64
CA GLU A 73 -4.09 5.09 -8.75
C GLU A 73 -3.77 5.41 -7.28
N THR A 74 -4.78 5.82 -6.55
CA THR A 74 -4.75 5.75 -5.09
C THR A 74 -5.15 4.35 -4.66
N LYS A 75 -4.39 3.77 -3.73
CA LYS A 75 -4.66 2.45 -3.14
C LYS A 75 -5.07 2.62 -1.68
N PHE A 76 -6.09 1.88 -1.27
CA PHE A 76 -6.43 1.71 0.13
C PHE A 76 -6.26 0.24 0.49
N VAL A 77 -5.27 -0.07 1.32
CA VAL A 77 -4.83 -1.44 1.63
C VAL A 77 -5.18 -1.79 3.06
N SER A 78 -5.77 -2.94 3.28
CA SER A 78 -6.13 -3.45 4.61
C SER A 78 -5.80 -4.93 4.74
N CYS A 79 -5.32 -5.33 5.92
CA CYS A 79 -5.13 -6.74 6.24
C CYS A 79 -6.42 -7.32 6.84
N LEU A 80 -6.90 -8.44 6.26
CA LEU A 80 -8.09 -9.16 6.69
C LEU A 80 -7.74 -10.33 7.62
N HIS A 81 -6.59 -10.98 7.37
CA HIS A 81 -6.07 -12.09 8.14
C HIS A 81 -4.55 -12.02 8.21
N GLY A 82 -3.98 -12.38 9.36
CA GLY A 82 -2.55 -12.31 9.60
C GLY A 82 -2.03 -10.89 9.82
N GLU A 83 -0.75 -10.71 9.51
CA GLU A 83 -0.01 -9.46 9.72
C GLU A 83 0.99 -9.24 8.60
N VAL A 84 1.10 -8.00 8.13
CA VAL A 84 2.06 -7.60 7.10
C VAL A 84 2.76 -6.30 7.47
N TYR A 85 4.01 -6.14 7.02
CA TYR A 85 4.70 -4.86 6.97
C TYR A 85 4.49 -4.27 5.58
N ASP A 86 3.64 -3.26 5.51
CA ASP A 86 3.18 -2.63 4.28
C ASP A 86 3.99 -1.36 4.01
N VAL A 87 4.56 -1.22 2.82
CA VAL A 87 5.56 -0.20 2.47
C VAL A 87 5.12 0.58 1.25
N ALA A 88 5.21 1.91 1.33
CA ALA A 88 5.03 2.82 0.22
C ALA A 88 6.28 3.68 0.00
N VAL A 89 6.73 3.79 -1.25
CA VAL A 89 7.89 4.58 -1.70
C VAL A 89 7.39 5.75 -2.52
N ASP A 90 7.81 6.95 -2.18
CA ASP A 90 7.47 8.17 -2.93
C ASP A 90 8.30 8.26 -4.21
N LEU A 91 7.63 8.16 -5.37
CA LEU A 91 8.26 8.26 -6.70
C LEU A 91 7.92 9.59 -7.41
N ARG A 92 7.24 10.52 -6.73
CA ARG A 92 6.84 11.81 -7.30
C ARG A 92 8.05 12.71 -7.48
N LYS A 93 8.30 13.14 -8.72
CA LYS A 93 9.47 13.94 -9.13
C LYS A 93 9.64 15.22 -8.32
N SER A 94 8.55 15.95 -8.08
CA SER A 94 8.56 17.24 -7.36
C SER A 94 8.43 17.11 -5.84
N SER A 95 8.42 15.90 -5.30
CA SER A 95 8.25 15.67 -3.87
C SER A 95 9.53 15.95 -3.08
N SER A 96 9.40 16.62 -1.95
CA SER A 96 10.49 16.78 -0.97
C SER A 96 10.91 15.45 -0.31
N THR A 97 10.08 14.41 -0.43
CA THR A 97 10.33 13.06 0.07
C THR A 97 10.59 12.05 -1.04
N PHE A 98 10.98 12.52 -2.24
CA PHE A 98 11.32 11.66 -3.37
C PHE A 98 12.31 10.56 -2.98
N LEU A 99 12.02 9.31 -3.34
CA LEU A 99 12.72 8.07 -2.99
C LEU A 99 12.75 7.74 -1.47
N GLN A 100 12.10 8.52 -0.63
CA GLN A 100 11.87 8.09 0.74
C GLN A 100 10.70 7.10 0.78
N TRP A 101 10.74 6.23 1.78
CA TRP A 101 9.68 5.26 2.01
C TRP A 101 9.20 5.31 3.46
N HIS A 102 7.98 4.83 3.67
CA HIS A 102 7.42 4.63 4.99
C HIS A 102 6.73 3.27 5.04
N GLY A 103 6.99 2.54 6.11
CA GLY A 103 6.38 1.24 6.35
C GLY A 103 5.52 1.25 7.59
N VAL A 104 4.39 0.55 7.54
CA VAL A 104 3.42 0.42 8.62
C VAL A 104 3.06 -1.04 8.84
N LEU A 105 2.70 -1.37 10.06
CA LEU A 105 2.16 -2.68 10.39
C LEU A 105 0.66 -2.68 10.12
N LEU A 106 0.18 -3.59 9.27
CA LEU A 106 -1.24 -3.83 9.06
C LEU A 106 -1.58 -5.24 9.53
N SER A 107 -2.63 -5.38 10.32
CA SER A 107 -3.11 -6.69 10.78
C SER A 107 -4.63 -6.71 10.93
N ALA A 108 -5.19 -7.93 10.98
CA ALA A 108 -6.58 -8.13 11.32
C ALA A 108 -6.91 -7.58 12.72
N GLU A 109 -5.93 -7.57 13.63
CA GLU A 109 -6.09 -7.12 15.01
C GLU A 109 -6.06 -5.60 15.15
N ASN A 110 -5.05 -4.92 14.55
CA ASN A 110 -4.86 -3.49 14.74
C ASN A 110 -5.86 -2.64 13.96
N GLN A 111 -6.60 -3.22 13.00
CA GLN A 111 -7.60 -2.53 12.16
C GLN A 111 -7.04 -1.30 11.41
N CYS A 112 -5.73 -1.25 11.26
CA CYS A 112 -5.08 -0.22 10.44
C CYS A 112 -5.22 -0.55 8.96
N SER A 113 -5.24 0.49 8.16
CA SER A 113 -5.21 0.44 6.70
C SER A 113 -4.28 1.52 6.19
N PHE A 114 -3.70 1.32 5.00
CA PHE A 114 -2.77 2.26 4.41
C PHE A 114 -3.41 2.92 3.20
N LEU A 115 -3.54 4.25 3.22
CA LEU A 115 -4.02 5.06 2.12
C LEU A 115 -2.80 5.64 1.40
N ILE A 116 -2.56 5.14 0.19
CA ILE A 116 -1.36 5.39 -0.62
C ILE A 116 -1.80 6.16 -1.86
N PRO A 117 -1.44 7.45 -1.99
CA PRO A 117 -1.83 8.27 -3.12
C PRO A 117 -1.17 7.83 -4.44
N GLU A 118 -1.61 8.44 -5.54
CA GLU A 118 -0.93 8.37 -6.82
C GLU A 118 0.53 8.80 -6.70
N GLY A 119 1.40 8.20 -7.52
CA GLY A 119 2.83 8.51 -7.53
C GLY A 119 3.67 7.75 -6.53
N PHE A 120 3.08 6.78 -5.82
CA PHE A 120 3.82 5.89 -4.92
C PHE A 120 3.96 4.49 -5.52
N ALA A 121 5.12 3.86 -5.28
CA ALA A 121 5.23 2.40 -5.41
C ALA A 121 4.85 1.73 -4.09
N HIS A 122 4.12 0.62 -4.19
CA HIS A 122 3.59 -0.12 -3.05
C HIS A 122 4.03 -1.57 -3.06
N GLY A 123 4.33 -2.09 -1.88
CA GLY A 123 4.62 -3.50 -1.64
C GLY A 123 4.53 -3.84 -0.16
N PHE A 124 4.63 -5.12 0.16
CA PHE A 124 4.58 -5.57 1.56
C PHE A 124 5.40 -6.83 1.79
N GLN A 125 5.72 -7.09 3.05
CA GLN A 125 6.24 -8.36 3.52
C GLN A 125 5.24 -9.03 4.47
N ALA A 126 4.90 -10.30 4.20
CA ALA A 126 4.09 -11.10 5.10
C ALA A 126 4.87 -11.42 6.39
N LEU A 127 4.30 -11.08 7.56
CA LEU A 127 4.93 -11.34 8.87
C LEU A 127 4.38 -12.61 9.54
N THR A 128 3.27 -13.14 9.01
CA THR A 128 2.68 -14.43 9.40
C THR A 128 2.42 -15.27 8.15
N ASP A 129 2.07 -16.54 8.33
CA ASP A 129 1.54 -17.34 7.24
C ASP A 129 0.09 -16.94 6.92
N ASP A 130 -0.37 -17.28 5.71
CA ASP A 130 -1.73 -17.09 5.21
C ASP A 130 -2.28 -15.66 5.39
N CYS A 131 -1.46 -14.64 5.07
CA CYS A 131 -1.89 -13.25 5.11
C CYS A 131 -2.89 -12.96 3.99
N GLU A 132 -4.04 -12.38 4.35
CA GLU A 132 -5.06 -11.94 3.40
C GLU A 132 -5.18 -10.41 3.41
N LEU A 133 -5.09 -9.80 2.23
CA LEU A 133 -5.24 -8.36 2.06
C LEU A 133 -6.35 -8.04 1.08
N ILE A 134 -7.07 -6.96 1.37
CA ILE A 134 -8.01 -6.31 0.45
C ILE A 134 -7.44 -4.96 0.01
N TYR A 135 -7.56 -4.69 -1.29
CA TYR A 135 -7.13 -3.45 -1.93
C TYR A 135 -8.32 -2.79 -2.60
N LEU A 136 -8.51 -1.52 -2.33
CA LEU A 136 -9.45 -0.68 -3.06
C LEU A 136 -8.65 0.28 -3.93
N HIS A 137 -8.98 0.36 -5.21
CA HIS A 137 -8.26 1.14 -6.21
C HIS A 137 -9.15 2.20 -6.86
N THR A 138 -8.59 3.40 -7.08
CA THR A 138 -9.29 4.49 -7.76
C THR A 138 -9.14 4.47 -9.28
N ALA A 139 -8.25 3.64 -9.82
CA ALA A 139 -8.15 3.36 -11.26
C ALA A 139 -8.21 1.85 -11.51
N ALA A 140 -8.72 1.45 -12.67
CA ALA A 140 -8.70 0.07 -13.10
C ALA A 140 -7.27 -0.36 -13.48
N TYR A 141 -6.96 -1.63 -13.28
CA TYR A 141 -5.67 -2.19 -13.67
C TYR A 141 -5.47 -2.07 -15.18
N GLN A 142 -4.35 -1.46 -15.55
CA GLN A 142 -3.94 -1.27 -16.94
C GLN A 142 -2.53 -1.85 -17.15
N PRO A 143 -2.40 -3.04 -17.76
CA PRO A 143 -1.10 -3.70 -17.95
C PRO A 143 -0.04 -2.84 -18.66
N ALA A 144 -0.47 -1.97 -19.60
CA ALA A 144 0.44 -1.10 -20.34
C ALA A 144 0.98 0.09 -19.51
N ALA A 145 0.31 0.41 -18.39
CA ALA A 145 0.73 1.48 -17.49
C ALA A 145 1.43 0.96 -16.24
N GLU A 146 1.50 -0.37 -16.07
CA GLU A 146 2.13 -0.95 -14.89
C GLU A 146 3.63 -0.68 -14.87
N GLY A 147 4.10 -0.20 -13.74
CA GLY A 147 5.51 -0.02 -13.41
C GLY A 147 5.87 -0.72 -12.11
N ALA A 148 7.15 -0.96 -11.93
CA ALA A 148 7.66 -1.50 -10.69
C ALA A 148 9.09 -1.04 -10.42
N VAL A 149 9.48 -1.04 -9.15
CA VAL A 149 10.87 -0.90 -8.71
C VAL A 149 11.27 -2.12 -7.90
N ASN A 150 12.55 -2.47 -7.94
CA ASN A 150 13.05 -3.64 -7.22
C ASN A 150 12.97 -3.41 -5.71
N ALA A 151 12.34 -4.32 -4.98
CA ALA A 151 12.20 -4.25 -3.53
C ALA A 151 13.52 -4.31 -2.76
N ASN A 152 14.62 -4.73 -3.42
CA ASN A 152 15.99 -4.75 -2.91
C ASN A 152 16.86 -3.62 -3.47
N ASP A 153 16.26 -2.60 -4.08
CA ASP A 153 17.03 -1.50 -4.66
C ASP A 153 17.85 -0.77 -3.58
N PRO A 154 19.18 -0.67 -3.74
CA PRO A 154 20.06 -0.03 -2.75
C PRO A 154 19.83 1.48 -2.60
N ARG A 155 19.22 2.15 -3.59
CA ARG A 155 18.85 3.56 -3.49
C ARG A 155 17.62 3.76 -2.60
N LEU A 156 16.73 2.75 -2.54
CA LEU A 156 15.58 2.77 -1.64
C LEU A 156 15.98 2.28 -0.25
N ALA A 157 16.87 1.29 -0.18
CA ALA A 157 17.37 0.72 1.08
C ALA A 157 16.22 0.35 2.05
N ILE A 158 15.15 -0.25 1.53
CA ILE A 158 13.99 -0.66 2.34
C ILE A 158 14.47 -1.69 3.37
N THR A 159 14.19 -1.41 4.64
CA THR A 159 14.51 -2.34 5.73
C THR A 159 13.31 -3.25 5.98
N TRP A 160 13.36 -4.45 5.42
CA TRP A 160 12.36 -5.46 5.66
C TRP A 160 12.53 -6.08 7.05
N PRO A 161 11.45 -6.29 7.84
CA PRO A 161 11.54 -6.85 9.19
C PRO A 161 12.09 -8.27 9.26
N LEU A 162 11.93 -9.06 8.20
CA LEU A 162 12.36 -10.45 8.11
C LEU A 162 13.25 -10.64 6.88
N ASP A 163 14.04 -11.71 6.88
CA ASP A 163 14.66 -12.19 5.66
C ASP A 163 13.60 -12.50 4.60
N ILE A 164 13.87 -12.15 3.35
CA ILE A 164 12.94 -12.41 2.25
C ILE A 164 12.94 -13.91 1.94
N ALA A 165 11.91 -14.61 2.36
CA ALA A 165 11.76 -16.05 2.15
C ALA A 165 11.33 -16.38 0.71
N GLU A 166 10.46 -15.56 0.12
CA GLU A 166 9.90 -15.75 -1.22
C GLU A 166 9.59 -14.42 -1.90
N MET A 167 9.74 -14.41 -3.21
CA MET A 167 9.35 -13.32 -4.10
C MET A 167 9.05 -13.93 -5.48
N SER A 168 8.06 -13.42 -6.20
CA SER A 168 7.80 -13.88 -7.56
C SER A 168 9.00 -13.65 -8.47
N ASP A 169 9.18 -14.48 -9.51
CA ASP A 169 10.24 -14.28 -10.49
C ASP A 169 10.11 -12.92 -11.18
N ARG A 170 8.88 -12.47 -11.38
CA ARG A 170 8.57 -11.16 -11.92
C ARG A 170 9.11 -10.05 -11.00
N ASP A 171 8.74 -10.05 -9.71
CA ASP A 171 9.17 -9.01 -8.77
C ASP A 171 10.68 -9.01 -8.59
N ARG A 172 11.29 -10.20 -8.58
CA ARG A 172 12.74 -10.37 -8.48
C ARG A 172 13.50 -9.84 -9.70
N SER A 173 12.87 -9.90 -10.89
CA SER A 173 13.47 -9.49 -12.15
C SER A 173 13.34 -8.00 -12.46
N HIS A 174 12.61 -7.22 -11.64
CA HIS A 174 12.53 -5.78 -11.86
C HIS A 174 13.92 -5.14 -11.80
N PRO A 175 14.24 -4.22 -12.73
CA PRO A 175 15.54 -3.55 -12.73
C PRO A 175 15.70 -2.67 -11.48
N LEU A 176 16.96 -2.47 -11.08
CA LEU A 176 17.30 -1.43 -10.13
C LEU A 176 17.04 -0.04 -10.76
N LEU A 177 16.76 0.94 -9.94
CA LEU A 177 16.57 2.32 -10.37
C LEU A 177 17.83 2.84 -11.04
N ALA A 178 17.70 3.33 -12.28
CA ALA A 178 18.78 3.99 -12.97
C ALA A 178 19.27 5.21 -12.18
N ALA A 179 20.55 5.58 -12.31
CA ALA A 179 21.11 6.74 -11.61
C ALA A 179 20.33 8.02 -11.94
N GLU A 180 19.86 8.12 -13.19
CA GLU A 180 19.12 9.25 -13.75
C GLU A 180 17.61 9.20 -13.47
N PHE A 181 17.12 8.20 -12.73
CA PHE A 181 15.70 8.13 -12.38
C PHE A 181 15.30 9.32 -11.52
N GLU A 182 14.44 10.17 -12.08
CA GLU A 182 13.96 11.42 -11.47
C GLU A 182 12.51 11.33 -10.96
N GLY A 183 11.88 10.14 -11.04
CA GLY A 183 10.47 9.99 -10.70
C GLY A 183 9.53 10.43 -11.83
N PHE A 184 8.26 10.57 -11.49
CA PHE A 184 7.22 11.03 -12.41
C PHE A 184 6.21 11.93 -11.69
N GLU A 185 5.45 12.69 -12.48
CA GLU A 185 4.30 13.45 -11.94
C GLU A 185 3.04 12.58 -12.13
N PRO A 186 2.30 12.30 -11.06
CA PRO A 186 1.07 11.48 -11.09
C PRO A 186 -0.11 12.21 -11.72
#